data_2b46065b961c4d30c2a41f60d6ca68c5
#
_entry.id   2b46065b961c4d30c2a41f60d6ca68c5
#
_cell.length_a   1.000
_cell.length_b   1.000
_cell.length_c   1.000
_cell.angle_alpha   90.00
_cell.angle_beta   90.00
_cell.angle_gamma   90.00
#
_symmetry.space_group_name_H-M   'P 1'
#
loop_
_entity.id
_entity.type
_entity.pdbx_description
1 polymer ?
#
loop_
_entity_poly.entity_id
_entity_poly.type
_entity_poly.pdbx_seq_one_letter_code
_entity_poly.pdbx_strand_id
1 'polypeptide(L)'
;MNGQANFETARDTIRHEIHSQSPAQFPYGTRGTSVSALASTLFAPQNLVAISSPECTNCEYSEPSIDDRLDFVLYEKEDTPKSTSHWLRSLEHETHKKCPRCFSVMMQPISFKSSPNMLVFEINSRNIKISKTLKFEQEGETVVLDVRGLIYHGDFHFTSRIIGINGNVWYHDGMITGSSCENEGDFDKFSSRDLLKCKGKKLILVVYARV
;
A
#
# COMPACT_ATOMS: atom_id res chain seq x y z
N MET A 1 13.46 -4.78 33.77
CA MET A 1 12.16 -4.13 33.48
C MET A 1 11.75 -4.57 32.09
N ASN A 2 10.78 -5.47 31.98
CA ASN A 2 10.30 -5.99 30.70
C ASN A 2 9.47 -4.90 30.03
N GLY A 3 10.04 -4.23 29.02
CA GLY A 3 9.34 -3.26 28.20
C GLY A 3 8.37 -3.95 27.21
N GLN A 4 7.32 -4.55 27.71
CA GLN A 4 6.13 -4.81 26.90
C GLN A 4 5.54 -3.45 26.58
N ALA A 5 5.80 -2.97 25.36
CA ALA A 5 5.11 -1.81 24.84
C ALA A 5 3.62 -2.09 24.98
N ASN A 6 2.90 -1.21 25.68
CA ASN A 6 1.45 -1.33 25.81
C ASN A 6 0.83 -0.93 24.48
N PHE A 7 0.64 -1.92 23.59
CA PHE A 7 0.09 -1.72 22.25
C PHE A 7 -1.30 -1.07 22.27
N GLU A 8 -2.08 -1.27 23.33
CA GLU A 8 -3.37 -0.62 23.48
C GLU A 8 -3.20 0.89 23.70
N THR A 9 -2.29 1.30 24.58
CA THR A 9 -1.98 2.72 24.77
C THR A 9 -1.44 3.35 23.48
N ALA A 10 -0.53 2.68 22.78
CA ALA A 10 -0.01 3.18 21.50
C ALA A 10 -1.12 3.32 20.46
N ARG A 11 -2.00 2.32 20.31
CA ARG A 11 -3.17 2.38 19.44
C ARG A 11 -4.06 3.56 19.77
N ASP A 12 -4.38 3.73 21.06
CA ASP A 12 -5.32 4.76 21.50
C ASP A 12 -4.72 6.16 21.35
N THR A 13 -3.40 6.30 21.53
CA THR A 13 -2.68 7.55 21.25
C THR A 13 -2.75 7.90 19.76
N ILE A 14 -2.41 6.96 18.88
CA ILE A 14 -2.49 7.17 17.43
C ILE A 14 -3.93 7.50 17.02
N ARG A 15 -4.92 6.77 17.52
CA ARG A 15 -6.33 7.01 17.23
C ARG A 15 -6.78 8.41 17.67
N HIS A 16 -6.34 8.85 18.81
CA HIS A 16 -6.63 10.20 19.31
C HIS A 16 -6.00 11.26 18.40
N GLU A 17 -4.75 11.08 18.01
CA GLU A 17 -4.01 12.01 17.16
C GLU A 17 -4.68 12.16 15.79
N ILE A 18 -4.95 11.05 15.09
CA ILE A 18 -5.59 11.12 13.76
C ILE A 18 -7.01 11.67 13.83
N HIS A 19 -7.77 11.36 14.90
CA HIS A 19 -9.08 11.95 15.12
C HIS A 19 -8.99 13.47 15.31
N SER A 20 -8.04 13.95 16.11
CA SER A 20 -7.86 15.38 16.35
C SER A 20 -7.55 16.16 15.07
N GLN A 21 -6.79 15.55 14.16
CA GLN A 21 -6.44 16.15 12.88
C GLN A 21 -7.59 16.16 11.89
N SER A 22 -8.42 15.12 11.85
CA SER A 22 -9.55 15.02 10.91
C SER A 22 -10.72 14.21 11.51
N PRO A 23 -11.55 14.80 12.39
CA PRO A 23 -12.63 14.10 13.07
C PRO A 23 -13.69 13.52 12.13
N ALA A 24 -13.94 14.19 11.00
CA ALA A 24 -14.91 13.72 10.01
C ALA A 24 -14.46 12.44 9.29
N GLN A 25 -13.14 12.33 9.01
CA GLN A 25 -12.54 11.20 8.32
C GLN A 25 -12.25 10.03 9.27
N PHE A 26 -11.87 10.34 10.50
CA PHE A 26 -11.51 9.36 11.53
C PHE A 26 -12.39 9.50 12.78
N PRO A 27 -13.70 9.21 12.67
CA PRO A 27 -14.63 9.39 13.79
C PRO A 27 -14.36 8.37 14.90
N TYR A 28 -14.69 8.74 16.14
CA TYR A 28 -14.83 7.77 17.22
C TYR A 28 -16.13 6.96 17.10
N GLY A 29 -16.15 5.82 17.76
CA GLY A 29 -17.33 4.96 17.86
C GLY A 29 -17.45 3.96 16.72
N THR A 30 -18.70 3.70 16.31
CA THR A 30 -19.04 2.63 15.35
C THR A 30 -19.02 3.05 13.89
N ARG A 31 -18.72 4.31 13.60
CA ARG A 31 -18.60 4.77 12.21
C ARG A 31 -17.33 4.20 11.59
N GLY A 32 -17.47 3.64 10.40
CA GLY A 32 -16.34 3.12 9.64
C GLY A 32 -15.42 4.25 9.11
N THR A 33 -14.17 3.93 8.91
CA THR A 33 -13.21 4.77 8.19
C THR A 33 -12.59 3.98 7.04
N SER A 34 -12.07 4.71 6.04
CA SER A 34 -11.31 4.08 4.95
C SER A 34 -9.93 3.67 5.44
N VAL A 35 -9.56 2.40 5.21
CA VAL A 35 -8.22 1.90 5.54
C VAL A 35 -7.16 2.55 4.65
N SER A 36 -7.49 2.86 3.40
CA SER A 36 -6.60 3.59 2.48
C SER A 36 -6.33 5.00 3.01
N ALA A 37 -7.36 5.72 3.47
CA ALA A 37 -7.19 7.03 4.08
C ALA A 37 -6.33 6.97 5.35
N LEU A 38 -6.55 5.94 6.19
CA LEU A 38 -5.74 5.72 7.38
C LEU A 38 -4.27 5.45 7.01
N ALA A 39 -4.02 4.58 6.03
CA ALA A 39 -2.69 4.29 5.54
C ALA A 39 -2.00 5.54 4.99
N SER A 40 -2.70 6.33 4.16
CA SER A 40 -2.17 7.59 3.62
C SER A 40 -1.81 8.57 4.74
N THR A 41 -2.66 8.73 5.76
CA THR A 41 -2.40 9.64 6.89
C THR A 41 -1.19 9.20 7.72
N LEU A 42 -1.07 7.90 8.01
CA LEU A 42 0.00 7.39 8.87
C LEU A 42 1.36 7.35 8.17
N PHE A 43 1.38 7.14 6.86
CA PHE A 43 2.61 6.85 6.13
C PHE A 43 3.05 7.95 5.16
N ALA A 44 2.16 8.85 4.74
CA ALA A 44 2.49 9.94 3.83
C ALA A 44 3.69 10.81 4.25
N PRO A 45 3.91 11.10 5.55
CA PRO A 45 5.06 11.89 5.95
C PRO A 45 6.42 11.22 5.69
N GLN A 46 6.45 9.91 5.53
CA GLN A 46 7.69 9.14 5.48
C GLN A 46 8.19 8.83 4.06
N ASN A 47 7.31 8.89 3.05
CA ASN A 47 7.65 8.45 1.70
C ASN A 47 6.87 9.26 0.66
N LEU A 48 7.48 10.30 0.13
CA LEU A 48 6.92 11.04 -0.98
C LEU A 48 7.19 10.27 -2.28
N VAL A 49 6.17 9.60 -2.81
CA VAL A 49 6.18 9.14 -4.18
C VAL A 49 5.92 10.37 -5.06
N ALA A 50 6.82 10.70 -5.96
CA ALA A 50 6.62 11.83 -6.87
C ALA A 50 5.93 11.37 -8.15
N ILE A 51 4.90 12.09 -8.58
CA ILE A 51 4.46 12.03 -9.97
C ILE A 51 5.40 12.97 -10.74
N SER A 52 6.10 12.44 -11.71
CA SER A 52 6.75 13.31 -12.69
C SER A 52 5.69 13.89 -13.63
N SER A 53 6.01 15.03 -14.20
CA SER A 53 5.15 15.69 -15.18
C SER A 53 4.94 14.81 -16.39
N PRO A 54 3.76 14.86 -17.04
CA PRO A 54 3.56 14.15 -18.28
C PRO A 54 4.61 14.55 -19.32
N GLU A 55 5.24 13.57 -19.93
CA GLU A 55 6.31 13.72 -20.91
C GLU A 55 5.91 13.13 -22.26
N CYS A 56 6.29 13.81 -23.33
CA CYS A 56 6.12 13.31 -24.68
C CYS A 56 7.33 12.50 -25.10
N THR A 57 7.16 11.21 -25.34
CA THR A 57 8.24 10.32 -25.78
C THR A 57 8.74 10.61 -27.21
N ASN A 58 7.99 11.42 -28.01
CA ASN A 58 8.32 11.70 -29.40
C ASN A 58 9.07 13.04 -29.60
N CYS A 59 8.82 14.06 -28.78
CA CYS A 59 9.43 15.39 -28.97
C CYS A 59 9.97 16.02 -27.68
N GLU A 60 10.19 15.22 -26.65
CA GLU A 60 10.77 15.65 -25.36
C GLU A 60 10.01 16.80 -24.65
N TYR A 61 8.79 17.11 -25.11
CA TYR A 61 7.96 18.10 -24.42
C TYR A 61 7.50 17.55 -23.07
N SER A 62 7.71 18.30 -22.00
CA SER A 62 7.16 17.98 -20.67
C SER A 62 6.25 19.12 -20.19
N GLU A 63 5.19 18.76 -19.48
CA GLU A 63 4.34 19.73 -18.78
C GLU A 63 4.97 20.07 -17.43
N PRO A 64 4.82 21.32 -16.94
CA PRO A 64 5.23 21.65 -15.58
C PRO A 64 4.49 20.78 -14.56
N SER A 65 5.19 20.27 -13.58
CA SER A 65 4.57 19.53 -12.47
C SER A 65 3.61 20.46 -11.73
N ILE A 66 2.34 20.03 -11.61
CA ILE A 66 1.32 20.82 -10.91
C ILE A 66 1.21 20.35 -9.46
N ASP A 67 1.57 19.13 -9.14
CA ASP A 67 1.47 18.62 -7.78
C ASP A 67 2.45 17.46 -7.53
N ASP A 68 3.30 17.62 -6.54
CA ASP A 68 4.33 16.68 -6.14
C ASP A 68 3.81 15.59 -5.19
N ARG A 69 2.50 15.51 -4.97
CA ARG A 69 1.92 14.58 -4.01
C ARG A 69 1.24 13.43 -4.72
N LEU A 70 1.85 12.27 -4.66
CA LEU A 70 1.11 11.02 -4.82
C LEU A 70 0.57 10.59 -3.47
N ASP A 71 -0.67 10.12 -3.50
CA ASP A 71 -1.18 9.31 -2.43
C ASP A 71 -0.21 8.16 -2.20
N PHE A 72 0.13 7.93 -0.95
CA PHE A 72 1.00 6.84 -0.52
C PHE A 72 0.45 5.46 -0.92
N VAL A 73 -0.84 5.39 -1.15
CA VAL A 73 -1.54 4.19 -1.55
C VAL A 73 -1.61 4.11 -3.06
N LEU A 74 -1.00 3.09 -3.63
CA LEU A 74 -1.06 2.80 -5.05
C LEU A 74 -2.36 2.08 -5.37
N TYR A 75 -3.21 2.70 -6.20
CA TYR A 75 -4.50 2.16 -6.60
C TYR A 75 -4.38 1.24 -7.80
N GLU A 76 -5.13 0.16 -7.78
CA GLU A 76 -5.26 -0.73 -8.94
C GLU A 76 -6.05 -0.03 -10.05
N LYS A 77 -5.51 -0.06 -11.28
CA LYS A 77 -6.17 0.46 -12.48
C LYS A 77 -6.93 -0.65 -13.23
N GLU A 78 -7.74 -0.25 -14.22
CA GLU A 78 -8.61 -1.16 -14.97
C GLU A 78 -7.88 -2.31 -15.67
N ASP A 79 -6.67 -2.08 -16.17
CA ASP A 79 -5.80 -3.14 -16.70
C ASP A 79 -5.08 -3.85 -15.56
N THR A 80 -5.75 -4.82 -14.98
CA THR A 80 -5.28 -5.55 -13.80
C THR A 80 -3.89 -6.15 -14.01
N PRO A 81 -2.86 -5.68 -13.30
CA PRO A 81 -1.54 -6.26 -13.38
C PRO A 81 -1.56 -7.71 -12.85
N LYS A 82 -0.76 -8.57 -13.45
CA LYS A 82 -0.67 -9.99 -13.05
C LYS A 82 -0.18 -10.19 -11.62
N SER A 83 0.58 -9.24 -11.10
CA SER A 83 1.12 -9.27 -9.72
C SER A 83 1.44 -7.87 -9.22
N THR A 84 1.62 -7.72 -7.90
CA THR A 84 2.08 -6.47 -7.29
C THR A 84 3.47 -6.04 -7.80
N SER A 85 4.39 -6.98 -8.08
CA SER A 85 5.66 -6.66 -8.73
C SER A 85 5.50 -6.16 -10.17
N HIS A 86 4.56 -6.75 -10.92
CA HIS A 86 4.26 -6.27 -12.29
C HIS A 86 3.65 -4.88 -12.24
N TRP A 87 2.74 -4.64 -11.31
CA TRP A 87 2.13 -3.33 -11.09
C TRP A 87 3.19 -2.26 -10.78
N LEU A 88 4.11 -2.55 -9.86
CA LEU A 88 5.20 -1.62 -9.54
C LEU A 88 6.04 -1.25 -10.78
N ARG A 89 6.33 -2.22 -11.65
CA ARG A 89 7.08 -1.98 -12.91
C ARG A 89 6.27 -1.23 -13.96
N SER A 90 4.95 -1.25 -13.87
CA SER A 90 4.03 -0.56 -14.80
C SER A 90 3.53 0.78 -14.26
N LEU A 91 4.29 1.43 -13.38
CA LEU A 91 3.94 2.77 -12.87
C LEU A 91 4.07 3.86 -13.92
N GLU A 92 4.84 3.64 -14.99
CA GLU A 92 4.74 4.44 -16.21
C GLU A 92 3.43 4.14 -16.90
N HIS A 93 2.67 5.15 -17.22
CA HIS A 93 1.40 4.97 -17.91
C HIS A 93 1.17 6.05 -18.96
N GLU A 94 0.46 5.66 -20.02
CA GLU A 94 -0.07 6.59 -20.98
C GLU A 94 -1.11 7.48 -20.32
N THR A 95 -1.02 8.78 -20.58
CA THR A 95 -2.09 9.70 -20.24
C THR A 95 -3.08 9.77 -21.41
N HIS A 96 -4.32 10.18 -21.15
CA HIS A 96 -5.25 10.49 -22.24
C HIS A 96 -4.94 11.84 -22.93
N LYS A 97 -3.91 12.56 -22.46
CA LYS A 97 -3.47 13.82 -23.05
C LYS A 97 -2.62 13.58 -24.27
N LYS A 98 -2.84 14.38 -25.29
CA LYS A 98 -1.97 14.48 -26.44
C LYS A 98 -0.98 15.62 -26.28
N CYS A 99 0.24 15.42 -26.71
CA CYS A 99 1.28 16.41 -26.73
C CYS A 99 0.83 17.63 -27.56
N PRO A 100 0.92 18.85 -27.02
CA PRO A 100 0.51 20.05 -27.76
C PRO A 100 1.44 20.39 -28.95
N ARG A 101 2.65 19.79 -28.98
CA ARG A 101 3.62 20.03 -30.05
C ARG A 101 3.53 19.03 -31.22
N CYS A 102 3.34 17.73 -30.92
CA CYS A 102 3.39 16.71 -31.96
C CYS A 102 2.19 15.76 -31.96
N PHE A 103 1.19 15.97 -31.12
CA PHE A 103 -0.03 15.19 -30.99
C PHE A 103 0.16 13.71 -30.60
N SER A 104 1.38 13.29 -30.27
CA SER A 104 1.65 11.97 -29.71
C SER A 104 1.06 11.83 -28.30
N VAL A 105 0.83 10.60 -27.86
CA VAL A 105 0.40 10.31 -26.49
C VAL A 105 1.52 10.71 -25.52
N MET A 106 1.13 11.27 -24.39
CA MET A 106 2.08 11.60 -23.32
C MET A 106 2.14 10.47 -22.31
N MET A 107 3.33 10.23 -21.78
CA MET A 107 3.58 9.31 -20.66
C MET A 107 3.70 10.08 -19.37
N GLN A 108 3.27 9.49 -18.28
CA GLN A 108 3.45 10.03 -16.94
C GLN A 108 4.19 9.02 -16.08
N PRO A 109 5.53 9.07 -16.08
CA PRO A 109 6.32 8.18 -15.23
C PRO A 109 6.10 8.53 -13.76
N ILE A 110 6.00 7.52 -12.92
CA ILE A 110 5.99 7.67 -11.47
C ILE A 110 7.42 7.40 -10.97
N SER A 111 8.02 8.39 -10.36
CA SER A 111 9.32 8.27 -9.73
C SER A 111 9.21 8.50 -8.21
N PHE A 112 10.08 7.83 -7.46
CA PHE A 112 10.20 8.08 -6.04
C PHE A 112 11.18 9.22 -5.80
N LYS A 113 10.82 10.22 -4.98
CA LYS A 113 11.73 11.33 -4.59
C LYS A 113 12.89 10.84 -3.71
N SER A 114 12.65 9.78 -2.98
CA SER A 114 13.64 9.10 -2.15
C SER A 114 13.32 7.61 -2.12
N SER A 115 14.30 6.83 -1.75
CA SER A 115 14.13 5.38 -1.62
C SER A 115 13.07 5.06 -0.56
N PRO A 116 11.91 4.51 -0.92
CA PRO A 116 10.83 4.29 0.03
C PRO A 116 11.20 3.18 1.02
N ASN A 117 10.88 3.40 2.30
CA ASN A 117 10.99 2.36 3.32
C ASN A 117 9.75 1.45 3.36
N MET A 118 8.66 1.91 2.76
CA MET A 118 7.39 1.20 2.74
C MET A 118 6.59 1.57 1.49
N LEU A 119 5.82 0.61 0.96
CA LEU A 119 4.81 0.84 -0.08
C LEU A 119 3.52 0.14 0.31
N VAL A 120 2.40 0.79 0.03
CA VAL A 120 1.07 0.25 0.27
C VAL A 120 0.31 0.17 -1.04
N PHE A 121 -0.33 -0.98 -1.30
CA PHE A 121 -1.15 -1.20 -2.48
C PHE A 121 -2.60 -1.43 -2.08
N GLU A 122 -3.53 -0.65 -2.61
CA GLU A 122 -4.95 -0.95 -2.52
C GLU A 122 -5.33 -1.98 -3.59
N ILE A 123 -5.95 -3.07 -3.16
CA ILE A 123 -6.27 -4.22 -4.00
C ILE A 123 -7.77 -4.30 -4.21
N ASN A 124 -8.21 -4.07 -5.43
CA ASN A 124 -9.60 -4.23 -5.85
C ASN A 124 -9.81 -5.49 -6.70
N SER A 125 -8.73 -6.07 -7.23
CA SER A 125 -8.77 -7.26 -8.07
C SER A 125 -8.97 -8.54 -7.28
N ARG A 126 -9.63 -9.51 -7.95
CA ARG A 126 -9.79 -10.87 -7.41
C ARG A 126 -8.71 -11.84 -7.89
N ASN A 127 -7.82 -11.41 -8.79
CA ASN A 127 -6.91 -12.28 -9.52
C ASN A 127 -5.45 -11.83 -9.50
N ILE A 128 -5.10 -10.80 -8.74
CA ILE A 128 -3.72 -10.34 -8.63
C ILE A 128 -2.89 -11.30 -7.77
N LYS A 129 -1.67 -11.60 -8.19
CA LYS A 129 -0.71 -12.33 -7.37
C LYS A 129 0.02 -11.38 -6.43
N ILE A 130 0.01 -11.66 -5.15
CA ILE A 130 0.81 -10.94 -4.15
C ILE A 130 2.25 -11.47 -4.21
N SER A 131 3.17 -10.60 -4.63
CA SER A 131 4.60 -10.93 -4.68
C SER A 131 5.18 -10.91 -3.26
N LYS A 132 6.04 -11.88 -2.92
CA LYS A 132 6.71 -11.91 -1.61
C LYS A 132 7.64 -10.71 -1.44
N THR A 133 8.34 -10.35 -2.50
CA THR A 133 9.34 -9.29 -2.52
C THR A 133 9.12 -8.40 -3.74
N LEU A 134 9.28 -7.10 -3.54
CA LEU A 134 9.38 -6.10 -4.59
C LEU A 134 10.84 -5.70 -4.76
N LYS A 135 11.28 -5.56 -6.01
CA LYS A 135 12.63 -5.07 -6.35
C LYS A 135 12.53 -4.04 -7.46
N PHE A 136 13.19 -2.92 -7.29
CA PHE A 136 13.28 -1.85 -8.29
C PHE A 136 14.54 -1.01 -8.07
N GLU A 137 14.96 -0.32 -9.12
CA GLU A 137 16.12 0.58 -9.07
C GLU A 137 15.67 1.99 -8.70
N GLN A 138 16.41 2.62 -7.79
CA GLN A 138 16.23 4.01 -7.39
C GLN A 138 17.59 4.65 -7.16
N GLU A 139 17.91 5.70 -7.93
CA GLU A 139 19.17 6.46 -7.80
C GLU A 139 20.44 5.58 -7.86
N GLY A 140 20.38 4.49 -8.65
CA GLY A 140 21.49 3.54 -8.82
C GLY A 140 21.59 2.48 -7.71
N GLU A 141 20.66 2.45 -6.78
CA GLU A 141 20.55 1.42 -5.75
C GLU A 141 19.36 0.50 -5.99
N THR A 142 19.53 -0.80 -5.74
CA THR A 142 18.44 -1.75 -5.74
C THR A 142 17.67 -1.65 -4.44
N VAL A 143 16.42 -1.19 -4.50
CA VAL A 143 15.49 -1.20 -3.37
C VAL A 143 14.80 -2.55 -3.29
N VAL A 144 14.81 -3.13 -2.09
CA VAL A 144 14.14 -4.40 -1.79
C VAL A 144 13.14 -4.19 -0.67
N LEU A 145 11.87 -4.50 -0.95
CA LEU A 145 10.79 -4.44 0.04
C LEU A 145 10.12 -5.81 0.11
N ASP A 146 9.95 -6.34 1.30
CA ASP A 146 9.21 -7.58 1.53
C ASP A 146 7.78 -7.31 1.98
N VAL A 147 6.87 -8.22 1.64
CA VAL A 147 5.50 -8.17 2.16
C VAL A 147 5.51 -8.33 3.67
N ARG A 148 4.85 -7.41 4.39
CA ARG A 148 4.80 -7.36 5.86
C ARG A 148 3.38 -7.35 6.41
N GLY A 149 2.42 -6.96 5.60
CA GLY A 149 1.03 -6.89 6.05
C GLY A 149 0.04 -7.13 4.94
N LEU A 150 -1.04 -7.83 5.28
CA LEU A 150 -2.20 -8.04 4.43
C LEU A 150 -3.42 -7.66 5.25
N ILE A 151 -4.24 -6.73 4.75
CA ILE A 151 -5.44 -6.25 5.44
C ILE A 151 -6.67 -6.70 4.66
N TYR A 152 -7.60 -7.31 5.36
CA TYR A 152 -8.81 -7.89 4.81
C TYR A 152 -10.04 -7.15 5.34
N HIS A 153 -11.06 -7.06 4.51
CA HIS A 153 -12.35 -6.46 4.88
C HIS A 153 -13.52 -7.33 4.43
N GLY A 154 -14.51 -7.41 5.29
CA GLY A 154 -15.80 -8.06 5.05
C GLY A 154 -16.69 -7.94 6.29
N ASP A 155 -18.00 -7.92 6.08
CA ASP A 155 -19.00 -7.82 7.15
C ASP A 155 -18.75 -6.63 8.10
N PHE A 156 -18.39 -5.47 7.52
CA PHE A 156 -18.06 -4.23 8.26
C PHE A 156 -16.91 -4.38 9.27
N HIS A 157 -16.04 -5.37 9.07
CA HIS A 157 -14.95 -5.68 9.98
C HIS A 157 -13.63 -5.91 9.24
N PHE A 158 -12.53 -5.45 9.85
CA PHE A 158 -11.17 -5.61 9.36
C PHE A 158 -10.42 -6.68 10.14
N THR A 159 -9.64 -7.46 9.41
CA THR A 159 -8.67 -8.39 9.98
C THR A 159 -7.34 -8.26 9.26
N SER A 160 -6.26 -8.78 9.81
CA SER A 160 -4.95 -8.68 9.20
C SER A 160 -4.17 -9.98 9.30
N ARG A 161 -3.24 -10.14 8.35
CA ARG A 161 -2.09 -11.04 8.46
C ARG A 161 -0.84 -10.21 8.55
N ILE A 162 -0.01 -10.49 9.53
CA ILE A 162 1.28 -9.86 9.76
C ILE A 162 2.35 -10.87 9.36
N ILE A 163 3.28 -10.49 8.50
CA ILE A 163 4.36 -11.34 8.03
C ILE A 163 5.65 -10.93 8.73
N GLY A 164 6.18 -11.83 9.55
CA GLY A 164 7.45 -11.64 10.24
C GLY A 164 8.65 -11.64 9.31
N ILE A 165 9.79 -11.17 9.79
CA ILE A 165 11.06 -11.19 9.02
C ILE A 165 11.51 -12.61 8.66
N ASN A 166 11.11 -13.59 9.44
CA ASN A 166 11.36 -15.01 9.21
C ASN A 166 10.34 -15.70 8.29
N GLY A 167 9.38 -14.94 7.71
CA GLY A 167 8.35 -15.46 6.83
C GLY A 167 7.11 -16.02 7.54
N ASN A 168 7.10 -16.13 8.87
CA ASN A 168 5.92 -16.59 9.59
C ASN A 168 4.75 -15.63 9.45
N VAL A 169 3.57 -16.18 9.23
CA VAL A 169 2.31 -15.45 9.07
C VAL A 169 1.51 -15.53 10.37
N TRP A 170 1.09 -14.37 10.85
CA TRP A 170 0.31 -14.21 12.06
C TRP A 170 -1.03 -13.57 11.72
N TYR A 171 -2.12 -14.26 11.99
CA TYR A 171 -3.47 -13.71 11.84
C TYR A 171 -3.87 -12.93 13.09
N HIS A 172 -4.47 -11.76 12.87
CA HIS A 172 -5.03 -10.92 13.94
C HIS A 172 -6.45 -10.48 13.60
N ASP A 173 -7.33 -10.63 14.57
CA ASP A 173 -8.70 -10.12 14.57
C ASP A 173 -8.99 -9.52 15.95
N GLY A 174 -9.01 -8.21 16.05
CA GLY A 174 -9.17 -7.52 17.34
C GLY A 174 -10.45 -7.86 18.09
N MET A 175 -11.48 -8.38 17.40
CA MET A 175 -12.73 -8.81 18.05
C MET A 175 -12.67 -10.26 18.56
N ILE A 176 -11.92 -11.13 17.89
CA ILE A 176 -11.87 -12.57 18.19
C ILE A 176 -10.60 -12.91 18.97
N THR A 177 -9.44 -12.44 18.50
CA THR A 177 -8.14 -12.76 19.09
C THR A 177 -7.72 -11.77 20.19
N GLY A 178 -8.44 -10.67 20.35
CA GLY A 178 -8.08 -9.62 21.30
C GLY A 178 -6.71 -9.05 21.01
N SER A 179 -5.79 -9.10 21.99
CA SER A 179 -4.40 -8.68 21.86
C SER A 179 -3.46 -9.78 21.33
N SER A 180 -3.98 -10.98 21.04
CA SER A 180 -3.20 -12.14 20.58
C SER A 180 -3.21 -12.25 19.06
N CYS A 181 -2.22 -12.99 18.52
CA CYS A 181 -2.17 -13.37 17.12
C CYS A 181 -2.12 -14.89 16.99
N GLU A 182 -2.81 -15.43 15.98
CA GLU A 182 -2.77 -16.85 15.64
C GLU A 182 -1.67 -17.09 14.62
N ASN A 183 -0.76 -18.04 14.87
CA ASN A 183 0.24 -18.44 13.90
C ASN A 183 -0.41 -19.32 12.81
N GLU A 184 -0.37 -18.87 11.56
CA GLU A 184 -0.89 -19.60 10.40
C GLU A 184 0.21 -20.33 9.59
N GLY A 185 1.46 -20.29 10.05
CA GLY A 185 2.60 -20.93 9.42
C GLY A 185 3.43 -20.02 8.53
N ASP A 186 4.08 -20.58 7.51
CA ASP A 186 5.00 -19.88 6.63
C ASP A 186 4.30 -19.30 5.40
N PHE A 187 4.68 -18.07 4.99
CA PHE A 187 4.12 -17.37 3.84
C PHE A 187 4.21 -18.18 2.53
N ASP A 188 5.30 -18.91 2.34
CA ASP A 188 5.53 -19.68 1.12
C ASP A 188 4.56 -20.88 0.96
N LYS A 189 3.82 -21.24 2.01
CA LYS A 189 2.78 -22.28 1.97
C LYS A 189 1.42 -21.77 1.50
N PHE A 190 1.23 -20.44 1.43
CA PHE A 190 -0.03 -19.86 0.98
C PHE A 190 -0.09 -19.77 -0.54
N SER A 191 -1.17 -20.27 -1.11
CA SER A 191 -1.49 -20.00 -2.51
C SER A 191 -1.91 -18.54 -2.72
N SER A 192 -1.84 -18.04 -3.96
CA SER A 192 -2.36 -16.70 -4.27
C SER A 192 -3.83 -16.52 -3.86
N ARG A 193 -4.64 -17.59 -3.93
CA ARG A 193 -6.05 -17.55 -3.52
C ARG A 193 -6.18 -17.37 -1.99
N ASP A 194 -5.32 -18.02 -1.21
CA ASP A 194 -5.32 -17.93 0.26
C ASP A 194 -4.88 -16.55 0.73
N LEU A 195 -3.99 -15.89 -0.04
CA LEU A 195 -3.58 -14.52 0.25
C LEU A 195 -4.64 -13.49 -0.10
N LEU A 196 -5.48 -13.75 -1.11
CA LEU A 196 -6.56 -12.83 -1.51
C LEU A 196 -7.80 -12.92 -0.62
N LYS A 197 -7.90 -13.95 0.22
CA LYS A 197 -9.02 -14.15 1.15
C LYS A 197 -8.53 -14.68 2.48
N CYS A 198 -9.18 -14.25 3.55
CA CYS A 198 -8.94 -14.75 4.90
C CYS A 198 -10.25 -14.82 5.67
N LYS A 199 -10.61 -16.02 6.16
CA LYS A 199 -11.82 -16.23 6.99
C LYS A 199 -13.06 -15.50 6.45
N GLY A 200 -13.33 -15.63 5.13
CA GLY A 200 -14.47 -15.03 4.44
C GLY A 200 -14.28 -13.57 3.97
N LYS A 201 -13.27 -12.87 4.47
CA LYS A 201 -12.96 -11.47 4.11
C LYS A 201 -12.05 -11.38 2.90
N LYS A 202 -12.14 -10.29 2.15
CA LYS A 202 -11.33 -10.02 0.95
C LYS A 202 -10.13 -9.17 1.31
N LEU A 203 -8.99 -9.45 0.67
CA LEU A 203 -7.83 -8.59 0.73
C LEU A 203 -8.18 -7.23 0.10
N ILE A 204 -7.83 -6.16 0.80
CA ILE A 204 -8.03 -4.78 0.35
C ILE A 204 -6.74 -3.97 0.36
N LEU A 205 -5.75 -4.36 1.17
CA LEU A 205 -4.50 -3.64 1.30
C LEU A 205 -3.34 -4.61 1.49
N VAL A 206 -2.23 -4.32 0.79
CA VAL A 206 -0.94 -5.01 0.98
C VAL A 206 0.10 -3.98 1.37
N VAL A 207 0.85 -4.30 2.42
CA VAL A 207 1.94 -3.46 2.93
C VAL A 207 3.26 -4.15 2.67
N TYR A 208 4.17 -3.46 2.01
CA TYR A 208 5.56 -3.84 1.82
C TYR A 208 6.46 -2.91 2.61
N ALA A 209 7.52 -3.45 3.22
CA ALA A 209 8.50 -2.65 3.93
C ALA A 209 9.92 -3.20 3.76
N ARG A 210 10.91 -2.33 3.93
CA ARG A 210 12.32 -2.73 4.02
C ARG A 210 12.55 -3.63 5.24
N VAL A 211 13.52 -4.52 5.09
CA VAL A 211 14.02 -5.38 6.16
C VAL A 211 15.24 -4.75 6.79
#